data_acdf2d50b6a6d2af89b24d2a0c9f6c43
#
_entry.id   acdf2d50b6a6d2af89b24d2a0c9f6c43
#
_cell.length_a   1.000
_cell.length_b   1.000
_cell.length_c   1.000
_cell.angle_alpha   90.00
_cell.angle_beta   90.00
_cell.angle_gamma   90.00
#
_symmetry.space_group_name_H-M   'P 1'
#
loop_
_entity.id
_entity.type
_entity.pdbx_description
1 polymer ?
#
loop_
_entity_poly.entity_id
_entity_poly.type
_entity_poly.pdbx_seq_one_letter_code
_entity_poly.pdbx_strand_id
1 'polypeptide(L)'
;NIYLFYGDSKLLEDCYENIKRYVDYVDRNSPQYLSDWGRGDWVPVKTLSSKELTSSVYYYVDTNILAHAAKLFGKQDDYEKYTALAENIKEAINKKYLNRDTGIYAGGSQTELSVPLMWGVVPEDMKAKVAANLANKVQKDGCHVDVGVLGCKALLNALSENGYADLAFQ
;
A
#
# COMPACT_ATOMS: atom_id res chain seq x y z
N ASN A 1 6.01 -9.31 10.09
CA ASN A 1 6.25 -10.71 9.60
C ASN A 1 6.60 -11.69 10.72
N ILE A 2 7.50 -11.38 11.69
CA ILE A 2 7.86 -12.30 12.80
C ILE A 2 6.61 -12.78 13.53
N TYR A 3 5.74 -11.86 13.95
CA TYR A 3 4.46 -12.21 14.59
C TYR A 3 3.58 -13.12 13.70
N LEU A 4 3.43 -12.79 12.42
CA LEU A 4 2.55 -13.55 11.52
C LEU A 4 3.04 -14.99 11.27
N PHE A 5 4.35 -15.22 11.23
CA PHE A 5 4.92 -16.54 10.93
C PHE A 5 5.23 -17.36 12.17
N TYR A 6 5.56 -16.73 13.29
CA TYR A 6 6.05 -17.41 14.51
C TYR A 6 5.19 -17.18 15.74
N GLY A 7 4.19 -16.29 15.68
CA GLY A 7 3.38 -15.90 16.83
C GLY A 7 4.15 -15.05 17.86
N ASP A 8 5.39 -14.67 17.58
CA ASP A 8 6.23 -13.89 18.50
C ASP A 8 5.94 -12.40 18.37
N SER A 9 5.31 -11.82 19.37
CA SER A 9 4.94 -10.41 19.47
C SER A 9 5.99 -9.52 20.12
N LYS A 10 7.08 -10.10 20.68
CA LYS A 10 8.02 -9.35 21.53
C LYS A 10 8.64 -8.14 20.84
N LEU A 11 9.12 -8.29 19.60
CA LEU A 11 9.70 -7.17 18.86
C LEU A 11 8.67 -6.06 18.62
N LEU A 12 7.43 -6.45 18.31
CA LEU A 12 6.35 -5.49 18.07
C LEU A 12 5.99 -4.73 19.37
N GLU A 13 6.01 -5.42 20.52
CA GLU A 13 5.80 -4.83 21.83
C GLU A 13 6.92 -3.86 22.21
N ASP A 14 8.17 -4.30 22.07
CA ASP A 14 9.36 -3.49 22.38
C ASP A 14 9.46 -2.22 21.49
N CYS A 15 8.95 -2.27 20.25
CA CYS A 15 8.98 -1.15 19.32
C CYS A 15 7.68 -0.33 19.27
N TYR A 16 6.64 -0.72 20.00
CA TYR A 16 5.31 -0.12 19.87
C TYR A 16 5.30 1.40 20.00
N GLU A 17 5.89 1.95 21.04
CA GLU A 17 5.93 3.39 21.28
C GLU A 17 6.78 4.14 20.24
N ASN A 18 7.77 3.47 19.64
CA ASN A 18 8.57 4.04 18.55
C ASN A 18 7.77 4.12 17.25
N ILE A 19 7.02 3.04 16.93
CA ILE A 19 6.12 3.00 15.77
C ILE A 19 5.03 4.05 15.92
N LYS A 20 4.44 4.17 17.10
CA LYS A 20 3.42 5.18 17.42
C LYS A 20 3.94 6.60 17.18
N ARG A 21 5.12 6.93 17.73
CA ARG A 21 5.75 8.24 17.52
C ARG A 21 6.05 8.54 16.06
N TYR A 22 6.45 7.52 15.31
CA TYR A 22 6.69 7.65 13.87
C TYR A 22 5.38 7.94 13.10
N VAL A 23 4.33 7.16 13.32
CA VAL A 23 3.03 7.36 12.68
C VAL A 23 2.45 8.74 13.04
N ASP A 24 2.49 9.14 14.31
CA ASP A 24 2.04 10.47 14.73
C ASP A 24 2.89 11.61 14.12
N TYR A 25 4.16 11.38 13.85
CA TYR A 25 5.01 12.34 13.14
C TYR A 25 4.60 12.46 11.66
N VAL A 26 4.41 11.34 10.99
CA VAL A 26 3.96 11.33 9.58
C VAL A 26 2.60 12.02 9.46
N ASP A 27 1.65 11.70 10.35
CA ASP A 27 0.31 12.30 10.37
C ASP A 27 0.35 13.82 10.48
N ARG A 28 1.13 14.36 11.44
CA ARG A 28 1.29 15.81 11.60
C ARG A 28 1.91 16.51 10.40
N ASN A 29 2.67 15.78 9.58
CA ASN A 29 3.36 16.32 8.40
C ASN A 29 2.71 15.93 7.07
N SER A 30 1.54 15.27 7.12
CA SER A 30 0.82 14.80 5.93
C SER A 30 -0.53 15.50 5.80
N PRO A 31 -0.57 16.74 5.25
CA PRO A 31 -1.81 17.47 5.08
C PRO A 31 -2.79 16.68 4.22
N GLN A 32 -4.08 16.72 4.61
CA GLN A 32 -5.14 15.99 3.90
C GLN A 32 -4.93 14.47 3.84
N TYR A 33 -4.20 13.90 4.83
CA TYR A 33 -3.89 12.47 4.93
C TYR A 33 -3.04 11.91 3.77
N LEU A 34 -2.32 12.77 3.05
CA LEU A 34 -1.43 12.37 1.96
C LEU A 34 0.00 12.77 2.28
N SER A 35 0.93 11.84 2.11
CA SER A 35 2.35 12.04 2.39
C SER A 35 3.18 11.97 1.12
N ASP A 36 4.03 12.97 0.90
CA ASP A 36 5.06 12.95 -0.14
C ASP A 36 6.45 12.64 0.42
N TRP A 37 6.53 12.33 1.72
CA TRP A 37 7.78 12.05 2.40
C TRP A 37 8.23 10.61 2.10
N GLY A 38 9.39 10.49 1.46
CA GLY A 38 9.95 9.21 1.06
C GLY A 38 10.71 9.27 -0.25
N ARG A 39 11.14 8.12 -0.74
CA ARG A 39 11.92 8.01 -1.99
C ARG A 39 11.08 7.59 -3.20
N GLY A 40 9.80 7.32 -2.98
CA GLY A 40 8.94 6.75 -4.02
C GLY A 40 9.31 5.29 -4.32
N ASP A 41 8.98 4.82 -5.50
CA ASP A 41 9.38 3.52 -6.00
C ASP A 41 10.83 3.60 -6.52
N TRP A 42 11.76 3.45 -5.59
CA TRP A 42 13.18 3.73 -5.82
C TRP A 42 13.82 2.75 -6.81
N VAL A 43 14.67 3.29 -7.69
CA VAL A 43 15.37 2.54 -8.75
C VAL A 43 14.41 1.77 -9.69
N PRO A 44 13.43 2.45 -10.30
CA PRO A 44 12.58 1.80 -11.30
C PRO A 44 13.39 1.50 -12.57
N VAL A 45 12.93 0.52 -13.36
CA VAL A 45 13.62 0.15 -14.61
C VAL A 45 13.50 1.27 -15.66
N LYS A 46 12.28 1.78 -15.88
CA LYS A 46 12.00 2.86 -16.86
C LYS A 46 11.03 3.91 -16.33
N THR A 47 9.90 3.46 -15.75
CA THR A 47 8.76 4.32 -15.44
C THR A 47 8.82 4.84 -14.02
N LEU A 48 8.88 6.15 -13.86
CA LEU A 48 8.73 6.80 -12.55
C LEU A 48 7.26 6.78 -12.14
N SER A 49 7.01 6.26 -10.95
CA SER A 49 5.68 6.26 -10.33
C SER A 49 5.51 7.47 -9.40
N SER A 50 4.27 7.86 -9.12
CA SER A 50 3.96 8.93 -8.18
C SER A 50 4.56 8.65 -6.80
N LYS A 51 5.49 9.50 -6.37
CA LYS A 51 6.11 9.41 -5.04
C LYS A 51 5.07 9.60 -3.94
N GLU A 52 4.18 10.56 -4.10
CA GLU A 52 3.14 10.84 -3.11
C GLU A 52 2.14 9.68 -2.99
N LEU A 53 1.75 9.04 -4.10
CA LEU A 53 0.90 7.85 -4.05
C LEU A 53 1.57 6.72 -3.26
N THR A 54 2.79 6.36 -3.62
CA THR A 54 3.52 5.27 -2.94
C THR A 54 3.78 5.58 -1.48
N SER A 55 4.21 6.80 -1.14
CA SER A 55 4.44 7.23 0.24
C SER A 55 3.14 7.22 1.05
N SER A 56 2.02 7.67 0.47
CA SER A 56 0.71 7.65 1.14
C SER A 56 0.20 6.24 1.39
N VAL A 57 0.42 5.30 0.45
CA VAL A 57 0.06 3.89 0.67
C VAL A 57 0.89 3.30 1.80
N TYR A 58 2.19 3.58 1.91
CA TYR A 58 3.00 3.09 3.03
C TYR A 58 2.63 3.78 4.35
N TYR A 59 2.24 5.05 4.34
CA TYR A 59 1.66 5.69 5.52
C TYR A 59 0.39 4.97 5.98
N TYR A 60 -0.51 4.57 5.06
CA TYR A 60 -1.65 3.71 5.37
C TYR A 60 -1.22 2.38 5.99
N VAL A 61 -0.23 1.70 5.40
CA VAL A 61 0.27 0.40 5.87
C VAL A 61 0.82 0.50 7.29
N ASP A 62 1.66 1.50 7.57
CA ASP A 62 2.28 1.69 8.88
C ASP A 62 1.23 2.01 9.94
N THR A 63 0.23 2.84 9.60
CA THR A 63 -0.91 3.15 10.46
C THR A 63 -1.75 1.91 10.76
N ASN A 64 -2.02 1.10 9.75
CA ASN A 64 -2.80 -0.13 9.90
C ASN A 64 -2.06 -1.19 10.74
N ILE A 65 -0.75 -1.33 10.55
CA ILE A 65 0.09 -2.19 11.41
C ILE A 65 0.01 -1.73 12.87
N LEU A 66 0.09 -0.43 13.14
CA LEU A 66 -0.02 0.13 14.48
C LEU A 66 -1.40 -0.13 15.09
N ALA A 67 -2.48 0.04 14.32
CA ALA A 67 -3.84 -0.27 14.77
C ALA A 67 -3.99 -1.75 15.17
N HIS A 68 -3.48 -2.67 14.34
CA HIS A 68 -3.50 -4.10 14.66
C HIS A 68 -2.64 -4.44 15.89
N ALA A 69 -1.48 -3.80 16.05
CA ALA A 69 -0.66 -3.96 17.24
C ALA A 69 -1.37 -3.44 18.50
N ALA A 70 -2.03 -2.28 18.41
CA ALA A 70 -2.83 -1.75 19.50
C ALA A 70 -3.93 -2.73 19.93
N LYS A 71 -4.65 -3.31 18.97
CA LYS A 71 -5.65 -4.35 19.23
C LYS A 71 -5.05 -5.58 19.91
N LEU A 72 -3.92 -6.07 19.41
CA LEU A 72 -3.20 -7.22 19.98
C LEU A 72 -2.81 -7.01 21.44
N PHE A 73 -2.39 -5.78 21.78
CA PHE A 73 -1.95 -5.42 23.15
C PHE A 73 -3.07 -4.84 24.03
N GLY A 74 -4.33 -4.89 23.59
CA GLY A 74 -5.49 -4.39 24.34
C GLY A 74 -5.52 -2.87 24.56
N LYS A 75 -4.82 -2.11 23.71
CA LYS A 75 -4.77 -0.64 23.75
C LYS A 75 -5.96 -0.06 22.94
N GLN A 76 -7.15 -0.09 23.53
CA GLN A 76 -8.40 0.21 22.83
C GLN A 76 -8.43 1.62 22.21
N ASP A 77 -8.03 2.65 22.96
CA ASP A 77 -8.04 4.05 22.47
C ASP A 77 -7.11 4.21 21.24
N ASP A 78 -5.93 3.60 21.28
CA ASP A 78 -5.00 3.62 20.17
C ASP A 78 -5.55 2.83 18.96
N TYR A 79 -6.21 1.68 19.21
CA TYR A 79 -6.85 0.91 18.15
C TYR A 79 -7.91 1.72 17.42
N GLU A 80 -8.81 2.37 18.13
CA GLU A 80 -9.86 3.22 17.54
C GLU A 80 -9.26 4.41 16.78
N LYS A 81 -8.31 5.12 17.40
CA LYS A 81 -7.62 6.26 16.79
C LYS A 81 -6.96 5.88 15.46
N TYR A 82 -6.12 4.83 15.46
CA TYR A 82 -5.34 4.49 14.26
C TYR A 82 -6.15 3.74 13.21
N THR A 83 -7.23 3.06 13.58
CA THR A 83 -8.19 2.52 12.62
C THR A 83 -8.89 3.66 11.87
N ALA A 84 -9.40 4.66 12.58
CA ALA A 84 -10.02 5.83 11.94
C ALA A 84 -9.03 6.61 11.05
N LEU A 85 -7.78 6.76 11.51
CA LEU A 85 -6.73 7.40 10.72
C LEU A 85 -6.43 6.61 9.44
N ALA A 86 -6.32 5.28 9.51
CA ALA A 86 -6.08 4.44 8.35
C ALA A 86 -7.21 4.56 7.31
N GLU A 87 -8.46 4.58 7.72
CA GLU A 87 -9.59 4.79 6.81
C GLU A 87 -9.55 6.19 6.15
N ASN A 88 -9.25 7.25 6.89
CA ASN A 88 -9.11 8.59 6.32
C ASN A 88 -7.98 8.65 5.27
N ILE A 89 -6.85 7.99 5.51
CA ILE A 89 -5.74 7.90 4.55
C ILE A 89 -6.19 7.16 3.29
N LYS A 90 -6.84 6.01 3.46
CA LYS A 90 -7.36 5.19 2.36
C LYS A 90 -8.34 5.97 1.49
N GLU A 91 -9.28 6.68 2.12
CA GLU A 91 -10.22 7.54 1.41
C GLU A 91 -9.53 8.66 0.65
N ALA A 92 -8.56 9.34 1.27
CA ALA A 92 -7.80 10.41 0.64
C ALA A 92 -7.02 9.93 -0.60
N ILE A 93 -6.36 8.75 -0.49
CA ILE A 93 -5.65 8.12 -1.62
C ILE A 93 -6.63 7.84 -2.77
N ASN A 94 -7.76 7.20 -2.49
CA ASN A 94 -8.74 6.84 -3.51
C ASN A 94 -9.37 8.08 -4.15
N LYS A 95 -9.69 9.09 -3.36
CA LYS A 95 -10.24 10.36 -3.84
C LYS A 95 -9.30 11.09 -4.80
N LYS A 96 -7.99 11.07 -4.51
CA LYS A 96 -7.00 11.80 -5.30
C LYS A 96 -6.53 11.03 -6.52
N TYR A 97 -6.32 9.73 -6.40
CA TYR A 97 -5.57 8.95 -7.39
C TYR A 97 -6.39 7.95 -8.19
N LEU A 98 -7.51 7.45 -7.63
CA LEU A 98 -8.32 6.46 -8.34
C LEU A 98 -9.30 7.13 -9.29
N ASN A 99 -9.11 6.90 -10.58
CA ASN A 99 -10.16 7.17 -11.57
C ASN A 99 -11.15 6.00 -11.57
N ARG A 100 -12.34 6.18 -11.02
CA ARG A 100 -13.34 5.11 -10.90
C ARG A 100 -13.91 4.65 -12.24
N ASP A 101 -13.94 5.52 -13.26
CA ASP A 101 -14.44 5.15 -14.58
C ASP A 101 -13.48 4.22 -15.29
N THR A 102 -12.18 4.42 -15.12
CA THR A 102 -11.16 3.60 -15.79
C THR A 102 -10.58 2.51 -14.90
N GLY A 103 -10.59 2.67 -13.58
CA GLY A 103 -9.91 1.79 -12.62
C GLY A 103 -8.40 1.98 -12.61
N ILE A 104 -7.93 3.17 -12.97
CA ILE A 104 -6.51 3.49 -13.04
C ILE A 104 -6.13 4.41 -11.88
N TYR A 105 -5.03 4.09 -11.20
CA TYR A 105 -4.39 4.95 -10.21
C TYR A 105 -3.32 5.81 -10.88
N ALA A 106 -3.37 7.12 -10.64
CA ALA A 106 -2.39 8.10 -11.14
C ALA A 106 -2.09 7.92 -12.64
N GLY A 107 -0.85 7.61 -13.01
CA GLY A 107 -0.42 7.37 -14.40
C GLY A 107 -0.63 5.95 -14.90
N GLY A 108 -1.02 5.00 -14.06
CA GLY A 108 -1.27 3.61 -14.42
C GLY A 108 0.00 2.79 -14.65
N SER A 109 1.12 3.14 -14.03
CA SER A 109 2.32 2.30 -14.05
C SER A 109 2.07 0.98 -13.31
N GLN A 110 2.93 -0.02 -13.53
CA GLN A 110 2.83 -1.31 -12.82
C GLN A 110 2.85 -1.12 -11.31
N THR A 111 3.69 -0.23 -10.78
CA THR A 111 3.76 0.10 -9.36
C THR A 111 2.49 0.80 -8.86
N GLU A 112 1.98 1.77 -9.61
CA GLU A 112 0.79 2.56 -9.22
C GLU A 112 -0.49 1.72 -9.18
N LEU A 113 -0.54 0.63 -9.93
CA LEU A 113 -1.66 -0.33 -9.90
C LEU A 113 -1.44 -1.42 -8.86
N SER A 114 -0.22 -1.96 -8.73
CA SER A 114 0.06 -3.11 -7.85
C SER A 114 0.13 -2.75 -6.37
N VAL A 115 0.73 -1.61 -6.02
CA VAL A 115 0.91 -1.22 -4.60
C VAL A 115 -0.42 -0.99 -3.89
N PRO A 116 -1.41 -0.24 -4.43
CA PRO A 116 -2.73 -0.14 -3.81
C PRO A 116 -3.48 -1.47 -3.71
N LEU A 117 -3.35 -2.35 -4.72
CA LEU A 117 -3.97 -3.69 -4.70
C LEU A 117 -3.41 -4.55 -3.57
N MET A 118 -2.09 -4.70 -3.52
CA MET A 118 -1.42 -5.54 -2.52
C MET A 118 -1.74 -5.11 -1.08
N TRP A 119 -1.83 -3.82 -0.84
CA TRP A 119 -2.02 -3.30 0.50
C TRP A 119 -3.49 -3.05 0.88
N GLY A 120 -4.46 -3.47 0.04
CA GLY A 120 -5.89 -3.37 0.35
C GLY A 120 -6.45 -1.95 0.36
N VAL A 121 -5.77 -1.03 -0.34
CA VAL A 121 -6.23 0.37 -0.49
C VAL A 121 -7.37 0.45 -1.49
N VAL A 122 -7.37 -0.39 -2.52
CA VAL A 122 -8.39 -0.42 -3.57
C VAL A 122 -9.75 -0.74 -2.99
N PRO A 123 -10.82 0.03 -3.29
CA PRO A 123 -12.18 -0.32 -2.91
C PRO A 123 -12.60 -1.68 -3.50
N GLU A 124 -13.38 -2.46 -2.75
CA GLU A 124 -13.73 -3.84 -3.15
C GLU A 124 -14.46 -3.89 -4.50
N ASP A 125 -15.36 -2.93 -4.75
CA ASP A 125 -16.09 -2.80 -6.03
C ASP A 125 -15.18 -2.47 -7.22
N MET A 126 -13.97 -1.98 -7.00
CA MET A 126 -12.99 -1.61 -8.02
C MET A 126 -11.86 -2.63 -8.17
N LYS A 127 -11.72 -3.56 -7.25
CA LYS A 127 -10.57 -4.46 -7.15
C LYS A 127 -10.34 -5.28 -8.42
N ALA A 128 -11.39 -5.93 -8.94
CA ALA A 128 -11.30 -6.71 -10.17
C ALA A 128 -10.89 -5.85 -11.39
N LYS A 129 -11.40 -4.62 -11.47
CA LYS A 129 -11.10 -3.69 -12.56
C LYS A 129 -9.65 -3.20 -12.52
N VAL A 130 -9.15 -2.85 -11.34
CA VAL A 130 -7.75 -2.43 -11.14
C VAL A 130 -6.80 -3.59 -11.43
N ALA A 131 -7.13 -4.80 -10.98
CA ALA A 131 -6.33 -6.00 -11.24
C ALA A 131 -6.26 -6.34 -12.74
N ALA A 132 -7.37 -6.23 -13.46
CA ALA A 132 -7.38 -6.40 -14.92
C ALA A 132 -6.53 -5.34 -15.63
N ASN A 133 -6.55 -4.10 -15.15
CA ASN A 133 -5.68 -3.04 -15.69
C ASN A 133 -4.20 -3.34 -15.45
N LEU A 134 -3.86 -3.86 -14.26
CA LEU A 134 -2.48 -4.28 -13.95
C LEU A 134 -2.02 -5.40 -14.89
N ALA A 135 -2.84 -6.45 -15.08
CA ALA A 135 -2.54 -7.55 -15.99
C ALA A 135 -2.35 -7.06 -17.43
N ASN A 136 -3.26 -6.22 -17.91
CA ASN A 136 -3.15 -5.61 -19.25
C ASN A 136 -1.88 -4.75 -19.39
N LYS A 137 -1.50 -4.01 -18.36
CA LYS A 137 -0.29 -3.18 -18.36
C LYS A 137 0.96 -4.05 -18.49
N VAL A 138 1.06 -5.11 -17.70
CA VAL A 138 2.18 -6.06 -17.77
C VAL A 138 2.28 -6.72 -19.14
N GLN A 139 1.16 -7.17 -19.72
CA GLN A 139 1.14 -7.74 -21.07
C GLN A 139 1.56 -6.73 -22.15
N LYS A 140 1.09 -5.48 -22.06
CA LYS A 140 1.51 -4.40 -22.98
C LYS A 140 3.00 -4.07 -22.87
N ASP A 141 3.57 -4.25 -21.70
CA ASP A 141 5.01 -4.08 -21.45
C ASP A 141 5.83 -5.32 -21.90
N GLY A 142 5.20 -6.27 -22.60
CA GLY A 142 5.86 -7.49 -23.09
C GLY A 142 6.18 -8.50 -22.00
N CYS A 143 5.40 -8.54 -20.92
CA CYS A 143 5.61 -9.34 -19.71
C CYS A 143 6.97 -9.03 -19.03
N HIS A 144 7.42 -7.78 -19.15
CA HIS A 144 8.62 -7.31 -18.49
C HIS A 144 8.28 -6.51 -17.22
N VAL A 145 9.05 -6.72 -16.18
CA VAL A 145 8.95 -5.96 -14.93
C VAL A 145 9.45 -4.53 -15.17
N ASP A 146 8.59 -3.54 -14.91
CA ASP A 146 8.92 -2.12 -14.95
C ASP A 146 8.52 -1.44 -13.63
N VAL A 147 9.22 -1.82 -12.57
CA VAL A 147 8.99 -1.34 -11.19
C VAL A 147 10.32 -1.06 -10.50
N GLY A 148 10.26 -0.32 -9.40
CA GLY A 148 11.35 -0.19 -8.44
C GLY A 148 11.18 -1.10 -7.24
N VAL A 149 11.84 -0.75 -6.13
CA VAL A 149 11.88 -1.56 -4.90
C VAL A 149 10.49 -1.86 -4.33
N LEU A 150 9.60 -0.87 -4.30
CA LEU A 150 8.26 -1.03 -3.74
C LEU A 150 7.35 -1.87 -4.65
N GLY A 151 7.41 -1.59 -5.95
CA GLY A 151 6.65 -2.34 -6.95
C GLY A 151 7.11 -3.78 -7.08
N CYS A 152 8.40 -4.07 -6.90
CA CYS A 152 8.94 -5.43 -6.94
C CYS A 152 8.23 -6.38 -5.95
N LYS A 153 7.99 -5.90 -4.73
CA LYS A 153 7.22 -6.67 -3.74
C LYS A 153 5.74 -6.77 -4.11
N ALA A 154 5.18 -5.71 -4.68
CA ALA A 154 3.75 -5.61 -4.89
C ALA A 154 3.26 -6.34 -6.14
N LEU A 155 4.00 -6.25 -7.24
CA LEU A 155 3.56 -6.68 -8.57
C LEU A 155 3.11 -8.13 -8.62
N LEU A 156 3.99 -9.05 -8.25
CA LEU A 156 3.73 -10.49 -8.35
C LEU A 156 2.65 -10.94 -7.37
N ASN A 157 2.65 -10.39 -6.14
CA ASN A 157 1.60 -10.68 -5.16
C ASN A 157 0.24 -10.15 -5.63
N ALA A 158 0.17 -8.90 -6.11
CA ALA A 158 -1.07 -8.33 -6.60
C ALA A 158 -1.66 -9.09 -7.78
N LEU A 159 -0.84 -9.55 -8.72
CA LEU A 159 -1.28 -10.41 -9.82
C LEU A 159 -1.79 -11.75 -9.31
N SER A 160 -1.00 -12.45 -8.49
CA SER A 160 -1.33 -13.80 -8.02
C SER A 160 -2.59 -13.84 -7.17
N GLU A 161 -2.75 -12.88 -6.25
CA GLU A 161 -3.89 -12.82 -5.35
C GLU A 161 -5.20 -12.39 -6.04
N ASN A 162 -5.11 -11.85 -7.26
CA ASN A 162 -6.27 -11.39 -8.04
C ASN A 162 -6.54 -12.23 -9.30
N GLY A 163 -6.06 -13.47 -9.35
CA GLY A 163 -6.41 -14.44 -10.41
C GLY A 163 -5.50 -14.41 -11.65
N TYR A 164 -4.36 -13.73 -11.58
CA TYR A 164 -3.38 -13.63 -12.68
C TYR A 164 -2.05 -14.32 -12.33
N ALA A 165 -2.10 -15.42 -11.57
CA ALA A 165 -0.89 -16.14 -11.13
C ALA A 165 -0.02 -16.63 -12.30
N ASP A 166 -0.63 -17.11 -13.38
CA ASP A 166 0.10 -17.55 -14.57
C ASP A 166 0.90 -16.43 -15.22
N LEU A 167 0.33 -15.20 -15.26
CA LEU A 167 1.03 -14.03 -15.77
C LEU A 167 2.16 -13.58 -14.80
N ALA A 168 1.97 -13.75 -13.51
CA ALA A 168 3.00 -13.44 -12.52
C ALA A 168 4.19 -14.41 -12.59
N PHE A 169 3.98 -15.61 -13.12
CA PHE A 169 5.00 -16.65 -13.26
C PHE A 169 5.79 -16.55 -14.57
N GLN A 170 5.26 -15.89 -15.60
CA GLN A 170 5.94 -15.62 -16.86
C GLN A 170 7.09 -14.63 -16.72
#